data_2759fb5672a096fb2beaae58577f1ecb
#
_entry.id   2759fb5672a096fb2beaae58577f1ecb
#
_cell.length_a   1.000
_cell.length_b   1.000
_cell.length_c   1.000
_cell.angle_alpha   90.00
_cell.angle_beta   90.00
_cell.angle_gamma   90.00
#
_symmetry.space_group_name_H-M   'P 1'
#
loop_
_entity.id
_entity.type
_entity.pdbx_description
1 polymer ?
#
loop_
_entity_poly.entity_id
_entity_poly.type
_entity_poly.pdbx_seq_one_letter_code
_entity_poly.pdbx_strand_id
1 'polypeptide(L)'
;MNQKKIKVLRIINRFNIGGPTYNATFLTRFMSDQFETLLVGGLPEEGESDSLHILEEYGVQAILIKEMKRKPNFFSDRKALQKLKDIIKEFQPDIVHTHASKAGALGRKAAFDMKVPVVVHTFHGHVFHSYFGRVKTELYKFIERSLARKSSGIIAISELQRQELSEIHKISNQNRIKVIPLGFDLLKFNDNLSQKREKIRKDFGLEQDHVAIAIIGRLAPIKNHELFFEIVELIKKETTKKLVFFIVGDGELRLFVEEKIKLLSSLGVDIRFTSWIKDIATFNAGMDVICLTSKNEGTPVSIIEAQASQVSVISTDVGGVRDIIADNQSGFIVPKDNARIFADKLLILIESESIRKKFGENGWRFVRDKFHYSRLIKDMENYYKSLMEEHK
;
A
#
# COMPACT_ATOMS: atom_id res chain seq x y z
N MET A 1 -9.60 13.97 36.97
CA MET A 1 -8.70 12.83 37.15
C MET A 1 -8.09 12.51 35.80
N ASN A 2 -6.75 12.67 35.64
CA ASN A 2 -6.09 12.27 34.40
C ASN A 2 -6.18 10.74 34.28
N GLN A 3 -7.01 10.26 33.37
CA GLN A 3 -7.05 8.82 33.04
C GLN A 3 -5.66 8.41 32.54
N LYS A 4 -5.11 7.33 33.07
CA LYS A 4 -3.83 6.77 32.64
C LYS A 4 -3.93 6.44 31.15
N LYS A 5 -3.03 7.01 30.33
CA LYS A 5 -2.98 6.73 28.87
C LYS A 5 -2.58 5.29 28.62
N ILE A 6 -3.18 4.69 27.58
CA ILE A 6 -2.79 3.37 27.08
C ILE A 6 -1.49 3.53 26.26
N LYS A 7 -0.43 2.86 26.67
CA LYS A 7 0.87 2.92 26.01
C LYS A 7 0.98 1.89 24.88
N VAL A 8 1.22 2.36 23.66
CA VAL A 8 1.33 1.51 22.47
C VAL A 8 2.71 1.64 21.84
N LEU A 9 3.47 0.54 21.84
CA LEU A 9 4.74 0.43 21.13
C LEU A 9 4.49 -0.18 19.75
N ARG A 10 4.75 0.58 18.66
CA ARG A 10 4.69 0.08 17.28
C ARG A 10 6.06 -0.28 16.76
N ILE A 11 6.14 -1.46 16.15
CA ILE A 11 7.41 -1.98 15.62
C ILE A 11 7.23 -2.30 14.13
N ILE A 12 7.95 -1.57 13.27
CA ILE A 12 8.02 -1.80 11.83
C ILE A 12 9.41 -2.32 11.45
N ASN A 13 9.52 -3.09 10.36
CA ASN A 13 10.81 -3.68 10.00
C ASN A 13 11.83 -2.61 9.58
N ARG A 14 11.47 -1.78 8.59
CA ARG A 14 12.30 -0.68 8.08
C ARG A 14 11.41 0.43 7.55
N PHE A 15 11.93 1.66 7.58
CA PHE A 15 11.26 2.82 7.01
C PHE A 15 11.58 2.92 5.51
N ASN A 16 10.96 2.04 4.72
CA ASN A 16 10.98 2.07 3.27
C ASN A 16 9.62 2.50 2.72
N ILE A 17 9.59 3.10 1.52
CA ILE A 17 8.35 3.60 0.91
C ILE A 17 7.35 2.46 0.75
N GLY A 18 6.13 2.66 1.25
CA GLY A 18 5.02 1.72 1.13
C GLY A 18 3.93 1.87 2.19
N GLY A 19 2.82 1.19 1.99
CA GLY A 19 1.66 1.21 2.87
C GLY A 19 1.96 0.97 4.36
N PRO A 20 2.88 0.06 4.74
CA PRO A 20 3.22 -0.16 6.15
C PRO A 20 3.75 1.08 6.87
N THR A 21 4.60 1.89 6.21
CA THR A 21 5.16 3.12 6.81
C THR A 21 4.07 4.16 7.04
N TYR A 22 3.22 4.44 6.03
CA TYR A 22 2.08 5.34 6.19
C TYR A 22 1.15 4.89 7.32
N ASN A 23 0.80 3.59 7.34
CA ASN A 23 -0.07 3.04 8.38
C ASN A 23 0.51 3.24 9.78
N ALA A 24 1.79 2.90 9.99
CA ALA A 24 2.45 3.07 11.28
C ALA A 24 2.56 4.54 11.68
N THR A 25 2.89 5.44 10.71
CA THR A 25 2.99 6.89 10.94
C THR A 25 1.64 7.47 11.35
N PHE A 26 0.55 7.19 10.62
CA PHE A 26 -0.77 7.70 10.95
C PHE A 26 -1.29 7.19 12.29
N LEU A 27 -1.12 5.90 12.57
CA LEU A 27 -1.46 5.33 13.87
C LEU A 27 -0.61 5.90 15.01
N THR A 28 0.59 6.37 14.76
CA THR A 28 1.43 7.01 15.77
C THR A 28 1.03 8.47 15.98
N ARG A 29 0.73 9.19 14.90
CA ARG A 29 0.48 10.64 14.93
C ARG A 29 -0.94 11.01 15.38
N PHE A 30 -1.95 10.25 14.94
CA PHE A 30 -3.34 10.69 15.00
C PHE A 30 -4.22 9.93 15.99
N MET A 31 -3.68 9.00 16.78
CA MET A 31 -4.44 8.41 17.89
C MET A 31 -4.84 9.49 18.91
N SER A 32 -5.99 9.31 19.51
CA SER A 32 -6.54 10.24 20.50
C SER A 32 -5.63 10.37 21.74
N ASP A 33 -5.85 11.41 22.53
CA ASP A 33 -5.10 11.68 23.76
C ASP A 33 -5.19 10.58 24.84
N GLN A 34 -6.07 9.60 24.62
CA GLN A 34 -6.16 8.40 25.48
C GLN A 34 -4.97 7.45 25.28
N PHE A 35 -4.20 7.64 24.20
CA PHE A 35 -3.06 6.79 23.85
C PHE A 35 -1.75 7.58 23.91
N GLU A 36 -0.71 6.91 24.39
CA GLU A 36 0.69 7.34 24.28
C GLU A 36 1.40 6.37 23.35
N THR A 37 1.97 6.87 22.26
CA THR A 37 2.48 6.04 21.17
C THR A 37 3.97 6.20 20.97
N LEU A 38 4.70 5.11 20.77
CA LEU A 38 6.11 5.08 20.41
C LEU A 38 6.31 4.24 19.15
N LEU A 39 7.02 4.78 18.17
CA LEU A 39 7.34 4.09 16.90
C LEU A 39 8.80 3.67 16.88
N VAL A 40 9.05 2.42 16.48
CA VAL A 40 10.39 1.83 16.38
C VAL A 40 10.54 1.12 15.06
N GLY A 41 11.69 1.26 14.40
CA GLY A 41 11.96 0.55 13.14
C GLY A 41 13.42 0.58 12.72
N GLY A 42 13.75 -0.15 11.66
CA GLY A 42 15.08 -0.15 11.06
C GLY A 42 15.24 0.95 10.01
N LEU A 43 16.50 1.21 9.65
CA LEU A 43 16.82 2.08 8.51
C LEU A 43 16.59 1.34 7.17
N PRO A 44 16.27 2.07 6.09
CA PRO A 44 16.30 1.51 4.74
C PRO A 44 17.69 0.98 4.40
N GLU A 45 17.76 -0.07 3.59
CA GLU A 45 19.03 -0.60 3.08
C GLU A 45 19.41 0.10 1.77
N GLU A 46 20.67 -0.03 1.37
CA GLU A 46 21.18 0.50 0.10
C GLU A 46 20.33 0.01 -1.09
N GLY A 47 19.88 0.93 -1.94
CA GLY A 47 18.95 0.64 -3.04
C GLY A 47 17.47 0.61 -2.66
N GLU A 48 17.10 0.82 -1.40
CA GLU A 48 15.71 1.04 -0.99
C GLU A 48 15.40 2.55 -0.93
N SER A 49 14.21 2.92 -1.39
CA SER A 49 13.76 4.31 -1.27
C SER A 49 13.45 4.64 0.19
N ASP A 50 14.06 5.70 0.70
CA ASP A 50 13.88 6.20 2.05
C ASP A 50 12.49 6.81 2.24
N SER A 51 11.82 6.46 3.33
CA SER A 51 10.52 7.00 3.73
C SER A 51 10.55 7.78 5.05
N LEU A 52 11.72 8.15 5.55
CA LEU A 52 11.83 8.98 6.76
C LEU A 52 11.19 10.35 6.56
N HIS A 53 11.21 10.87 5.33
CA HIS A 53 10.49 12.10 4.96
C HIS A 53 8.98 12.03 5.29
N ILE A 54 8.34 10.83 5.26
CA ILE A 54 6.94 10.68 5.66
C ILE A 54 6.77 10.92 7.16
N LEU A 55 7.71 10.43 7.98
CA LEU A 55 7.67 10.69 9.42
C LEU A 55 7.85 12.19 9.70
N GLU A 56 8.77 12.83 9.00
CA GLU A 56 9.04 14.28 9.11
C GLU A 56 7.81 15.12 8.69
N GLU A 57 7.17 14.78 7.56
CA GLU A 57 5.96 15.43 7.07
C GLU A 57 4.84 15.46 8.12
N TYR A 58 4.70 14.36 8.88
CA TYR A 58 3.66 14.24 9.91
C TYR A 58 4.16 14.52 11.33
N GLY A 59 5.40 14.97 11.51
CA GLY A 59 5.99 15.30 12.81
C GLY A 59 6.12 14.10 13.75
N VAL A 60 6.36 12.90 13.21
CA VAL A 60 6.55 11.66 13.98
C VAL A 60 8.02 11.39 14.21
N GLN A 61 8.40 11.22 15.47
CA GLN A 61 9.72 10.73 15.84
C GLN A 61 9.71 9.22 16.00
N ALA A 62 10.76 8.54 15.55
CA ALA A 62 10.91 7.09 15.70
C ALA A 62 12.29 6.72 16.25
N ILE A 63 12.33 5.65 17.05
CA ILE A 63 13.60 5.06 17.47
C ILE A 63 14.13 4.15 16.36
N LEU A 64 15.34 4.42 15.89
CA LEU A 64 15.96 3.69 14.80
C LEU A 64 16.89 2.58 15.31
N ILE A 65 16.59 1.33 14.96
CA ILE A 65 17.40 0.15 15.29
C ILE A 65 18.15 -0.32 14.04
N LYS A 66 19.44 0.01 13.96
CA LYS A 66 20.31 -0.31 12.80
C LYS A 66 20.42 -1.81 12.51
N GLU A 67 20.21 -2.65 13.52
CA GLU A 67 20.27 -4.12 13.41
C GLU A 67 19.00 -4.74 12.80
N MET A 68 17.90 -4.00 12.66
CA MET A 68 16.68 -4.45 11.99
C MET A 68 16.85 -4.42 10.46
N LYS A 69 17.60 -5.40 9.92
CA LYS A 69 17.90 -5.54 8.49
C LYS A 69 16.87 -6.42 7.77
N ARG A 70 16.84 -6.34 6.41
CA ARG A 70 15.93 -7.15 5.57
C ARG A 70 16.21 -8.64 5.69
N LYS A 71 17.46 -9.01 5.46
CA LYS A 71 17.87 -10.42 5.49
C LYS A 71 17.97 -10.92 6.93
N PRO A 72 17.50 -12.16 7.22
CA PRO A 72 17.77 -12.80 8.50
C PRO A 72 19.27 -12.92 8.75
N ASN A 73 19.71 -12.52 9.95
CA ASN A 73 21.09 -12.66 10.40
C ASN A 73 21.10 -12.87 11.91
N PHE A 74 21.59 -14.01 12.36
CA PHE A 74 21.52 -14.42 13.75
C PHE A 74 22.07 -13.37 14.73
N PHE A 75 23.25 -12.81 14.43
CA PHE A 75 23.89 -11.84 15.33
C PHE A 75 23.17 -10.50 15.36
N SER A 76 22.80 -9.97 14.18
CA SER A 76 22.01 -8.73 14.11
C SER A 76 20.63 -8.90 14.73
N ASP A 77 19.96 -10.02 14.49
CA ASP A 77 18.60 -10.27 14.97
C ASP A 77 18.59 -10.45 16.51
N ARG A 78 19.64 -11.07 17.09
CA ARG A 78 19.79 -11.15 18.54
C ARG A 78 20.04 -9.77 19.17
N LYS A 79 20.85 -8.91 18.53
CA LYS A 79 21.07 -7.53 19.00
C LYS A 79 19.77 -6.70 18.87
N ALA A 80 19.06 -6.81 17.75
CA ALA A 80 17.77 -6.15 17.56
C ALA A 80 16.75 -6.59 18.61
N LEU A 81 16.65 -7.89 18.88
CA LEU A 81 15.78 -8.45 19.92
C LEU A 81 16.10 -7.87 21.31
N GLN A 82 17.40 -7.76 21.65
CA GLN A 82 17.79 -7.20 22.95
C GLN A 82 17.39 -5.72 23.05
N LYS A 83 17.67 -4.91 22.02
CA LYS A 83 17.26 -3.49 21.98
C LYS A 83 15.74 -3.32 22.10
N LEU A 84 14.96 -4.18 21.43
CA LEU A 84 13.50 -4.16 21.57
C LEU A 84 13.05 -4.46 22.99
N LYS A 85 13.70 -5.41 23.69
CA LYS A 85 13.42 -5.70 25.11
C LYS A 85 13.77 -4.52 26.01
N ASP A 86 14.89 -3.84 25.74
CA ASP A 86 15.32 -2.68 26.53
C ASP A 86 14.31 -1.52 26.35
N ILE A 87 13.84 -1.28 25.12
CA ILE A 87 12.79 -0.28 24.83
C ILE A 87 11.46 -0.67 25.53
N ILE A 88 11.06 -1.93 25.49
CA ILE A 88 9.84 -2.41 26.18
C ILE A 88 9.98 -2.19 27.70
N LYS A 89 11.14 -2.49 28.26
CA LYS A 89 11.42 -2.28 29.69
C LYS A 89 11.35 -0.81 30.11
N GLU A 90 11.86 0.09 29.28
CA GLU A 90 11.85 1.54 29.53
C GLU A 90 10.47 2.15 29.34
N PHE A 91 9.84 1.88 28.18
CA PHE A 91 8.54 2.47 27.80
C PHE A 91 7.37 1.85 28.57
N GLN A 92 7.48 0.58 28.98
CA GLN A 92 6.42 -0.20 29.65
C GLN A 92 5.08 -0.15 28.90
N PRO A 93 5.02 -0.64 27.64
CA PRO A 93 3.80 -0.60 26.85
C PRO A 93 2.72 -1.54 27.39
N ASP A 94 1.48 -1.08 27.36
CA ASP A 94 0.29 -1.92 27.57
C ASP A 94 0.05 -2.79 26.32
N ILE A 95 0.39 -2.27 25.14
CA ILE A 95 0.21 -2.91 23.84
C ILE A 95 1.51 -2.87 23.04
N VAL A 96 1.94 -4.01 22.48
CA VAL A 96 2.94 -4.07 21.41
C VAL A 96 2.26 -4.42 20.11
N HIS A 97 2.34 -3.53 19.13
CA HIS A 97 1.78 -3.74 17.79
C HIS A 97 2.90 -3.84 16.76
N THR A 98 3.02 -4.97 16.11
CA THR A 98 4.07 -5.28 15.13
C THR A 98 3.55 -5.27 13.70
N HIS A 99 4.37 -4.81 12.74
CA HIS A 99 4.05 -4.71 11.33
C HIS A 99 5.11 -5.42 10.48
N ALA A 100 4.70 -6.19 9.47
CA ALA A 100 5.54 -6.99 8.58
C ALA A 100 6.26 -8.18 9.25
N SER A 101 6.72 -9.14 8.42
CA SER A 101 7.10 -10.49 8.88
C SER A 101 8.26 -10.50 9.88
N LYS A 102 9.40 -9.87 9.57
CA LYS A 102 10.59 -9.94 10.45
C LYS A 102 10.41 -9.13 11.73
N ALA A 103 9.90 -7.90 11.65
CA ALA A 103 9.54 -7.12 12.84
C ALA A 103 8.44 -7.81 13.64
N GLY A 104 7.50 -8.46 12.93
CA GLY A 104 6.49 -9.32 13.54
C GLY A 104 7.08 -10.43 14.39
N ALA A 105 8.10 -11.14 13.89
CA ALA A 105 8.75 -12.21 14.63
C ALA A 105 9.55 -11.71 15.83
N LEU A 106 10.44 -10.73 15.61
CA LEU A 106 11.31 -10.19 16.67
C LEU A 106 10.52 -9.41 17.73
N GLY A 107 9.59 -8.55 17.29
CA GLY A 107 8.79 -7.72 18.18
C GLY A 107 7.82 -8.52 19.04
N ARG A 108 7.09 -9.50 18.46
CA ARG A 108 6.22 -10.41 19.22
C ARG A 108 7.02 -11.24 20.22
N LYS A 109 8.21 -11.77 19.78
CA LYS A 109 9.09 -12.50 20.71
C LYS A 109 9.54 -11.61 21.88
N ALA A 110 9.99 -10.38 21.62
CA ALA A 110 10.37 -9.43 22.67
C ALA A 110 9.19 -9.17 23.63
N ALA A 111 8.00 -8.91 23.09
CA ALA A 111 6.79 -8.66 23.87
C ALA A 111 6.40 -9.85 24.75
N PHE A 112 6.44 -11.08 24.22
CA PHE A 112 6.16 -12.29 25.01
C PHE A 112 7.20 -12.52 26.11
N ASP A 113 8.49 -12.35 25.79
CA ASP A 113 9.58 -12.50 26.77
C ASP A 113 9.47 -11.47 27.91
N MET A 114 8.97 -10.27 27.60
CA MET A 114 8.75 -9.17 28.54
C MET A 114 7.34 -9.15 29.16
N LYS A 115 6.50 -10.14 28.87
CA LYS A 115 5.14 -10.30 29.39
C LYS A 115 4.24 -9.08 29.16
N VAL A 116 4.34 -8.45 27.96
CA VAL A 116 3.44 -7.34 27.58
C VAL A 116 1.99 -7.85 27.54
N PRO A 117 1.03 -7.14 28.16
CA PRO A 117 -0.36 -7.63 28.29
C PRO A 117 -1.03 -7.94 26.95
N VAL A 118 -0.95 -7.01 25.99
CA VAL A 118 -1.59 -7.14 24.68
C VAL A 118 -0.56 -7.11 23.56
N VAL A 119 -0.57 -8.14 22.71
CA VAL A 119 0.35 -8.26 21.57
C VAL A 119 -0.45 -8.42 20.29
N VAL A 120 -0.31 -7.45 19.37
CA VAL A 120 -1.04 -7.37 18.09
C VAL A 120 -0.08 -7.44 16.91
N HIS A 121 -0.52 -8.06 15.82
CA HIS A 121 0.25 -8.12 14.57
C HIS A 121 -0.61 -7.80 13.37
N THR A 122 -0.17 -6.84 12.52
CA THR A 122 -0.77 -6.55 11.22
C THR A 122 0.04 -7.17 10.08
N PHE A 123 -0.64 -7.97 9.26
CA PHE A 123 -0.13 -8.42 7.97
C PHE A 123 -0.38 -7.35 6.91
N HIS A 124 0.68 -6.79 6.30
CA HIS A 124 0.59 -5.84 5.18
C HIS A 124 0.76 -6.51 3.80
N GLY A 125 0.77 -7.77 3.75
CA GLY A 125 1.10 -8.72 2.72
C GLY A 125 1.79 -9.90 3.39
N HIS A 126 1.95 -10.99 2.70
CA HIS A 126 2.64 -12.16 3.26
C HIS A 126 3.64 -12.72 2.28
N VAL A 127 4.72 -13.27 2.83
CA VAL A 127 5.84 -13.83 2.05
C VAL A 127 5.60 -15.27 1.57
N PHE A 128 4.36 -15.75 1.68
CA PHE A 128 4.02 -17.15 1.39
C PHE A 128 3.85 -17.44 -0.11
N HIS A 129 3.66 -16.41 -0.94
CA HIS A 129 3.58 -16.53 -2.39
C HIS A 129 4.92 -16.20 -3.04
N SER A 130 5.51 -17.14 -3.75
CA SER A 130 6.60 -16.96 -4.73
C SER A 130 7.94 -16.39 -4.26
N TYR A 131 8.13 -16.09 -2.96
CA TYR A 131 9.39 -15.53 -2.46
C TYR A 131 10.42 -16.60 -2.05
N PHE A 132 9.98 -17.80 -1.68
CA PHE A 132 10.84 -18.85 -1.17
C PHE A 132 10.43 -20.23 -1.69
N GLY A 133 11.38 -21.17 -1.74
CA GLY A 133 11.08 -22.57 -2.00
C GLY A 133 10.19 -23.20 -0.90
N ARG A 134 9.50 -24.31 -1.23
CA ARG A 134 8.47 -24.95 -0.39
C ARG A 134 8.91 -25.15 1.07
N VAL A 135 10.11 -25.65 1.32
CA VAL A 135 10.62 -25.93 2.68
C VAL A 135 10.70 -24.66 3.53
N LYS A 136 11.30 -23.58 2.99
CA LYS A 136 11.38 -22.31 3.71
C LYS A 136 9.99 -21.71 3.96
N THR A 137 9.09 -21.78 3.00
CA THR A 137 7.73 -21.29 3.15
C THR A 137 7.00 -22.00 4.29
N GLU A 138 7.08 -23.34 4.38
CA GLU A 138 6.44 -24.07 5.49
C GLU A 138 7.08 -23.77 6.85
N LEU A 139 8.39 -23.57 6.91
CA LEU A 139 9.07 -23.10 8.14
C LEU A 139 8.54 -21.73 8.58
N TYR A 140 8.41 -20.77 7.66
CA TYR A 140 7.84 -19.45 7.97
C TYR A 140 6.39 -19.55 8.42
N LYS A 141 5.56 -20.37 7.78
CA LYS A 141 4.18 -20.62 8.22
C LYS A 141 4.13 -21.25 9.62
N PHE A 142 5.01 -22.19 9.93
CA PHE A 142 5.10 -22.78 11.26
C PHE A 142 5.43 -21.75 12.33
N ILE A 143 6.42 -20.88 12.07
CA ILE A 143 6.80 -19.79 12.97
C ILE A 143 5.62 -18.84 13.17
N GLU A 144 4.98 -18.40 12.08
CA GLU A 144 3.83 -17.49 12.14
C GLU A 144 2.64 -18.10 12.90
N ARG A 145 2.32 -19.38 12.69
CA ARG A 145 1.28 -20.11 13.46
C ARG A 145 1.59 -20.11 14.96
N SER A 146 2.86 -20.34 15.33
CA SER A 146 3.28 -20.34 16.73
C SER A 146 3.14 -18.94 17.37
N LEU A 147 3.54 -17.90 16.64
CA LEU A 147 3.43 -16.52 17.10
C LEU A 147 1.96 -16.06 17.16
N ALA A 148 1.15 -16.41 16.16
CA ALA A 148 -0.27 -16.06 16.08
C ALA A 148 -1.08 -16.67 17.24
N ARG A 149 -0.76 -17.89 17.66
CA ARG A 149 -1.42 -18.54 18.81
C ARG A 149 -1.23 -17.77 20.11
N LYS A 150 -0.06 -17.14 20.30
CA LYS A 150 0.29 -16.37 21.51
C LYS A 150 -0.13 -14.91 21.41
N SER A 151 -0.42 -14.40 20.21
CA SER A 151 -0.83 -13.00 19.99
C SER A 151 -2.27 -12.79 20.47
N SER A 152 -2.54 -11.66 21.11
CA SER A 152 -3.89 -11.23 21.52
C SER A 152 -4.76 -10.90 20.30
N GLY A 153 -4.16 -10.32 19.24
CA GLY A 153 -4.88 -9.96 18.03
C GLY A 153 -4.04 -10.09 16.76
N ILE A 154 -4.70 -10.54 15.69
CA ILE A 154 -4.16 -10.59 14.33
C ILE A 154 -5.01 -9.70 13.44
N ILE A 155 -4.36 -8.86 12.64
CA ILE A 155 -5.03 -7.94 11.72
C ILE A 155 -4.65 -8.26 10.28
N ALA A 156 -5.67 -8.40 9.43
CA ALA A 156 -5.57 -8.41 7.98
C ALA A 156 -6.04 -7.06 7.42
N ILE A 157 -5.47 -6.63 6.30
CA ILE A 157 -5.84 -5.35 5.67
C ILE A 157 -6.97 -5.47 4.64
N SER A 158 -7.42 -6.69 4.34
CA SER A 158 -8.53 -6.99 3.43
C SER A 158 -9.21 -8.31 3.78
N GLU A 159 -10.45 -8.49 3.32
CA GLU A 159 -11.17 -9.74 3.48
C GLU A 159 -10.49 -10.91 2.76
N LEU A 160 -9.98 -10.66 1.56
CA LEU A 160 -9.22 -11.66 0.82
C LEU A 160 -8.00 -12.13 1.64
N GLN A 161 -7.24 -11.20 2.22
CA GLN A 161 -6.08 -11.56 3.05
C GLN A 161 -6.49 -12.35 4.30
N ARG A 162 -7.64 -12.01 4.91
CA ARG A 162 -8.18 -12.78 6.04
C ARG A 162 -8.47 -14.23 5.63
N GLN A 163 -9.10 -14.45 4.47
CA GLN A 163 -9.36 -15.79 3.92
C GLN A 163 -8.05 -16.52 3.64
N GLU A 164 -7.09 -15.90 2.97
CA GLU A 164 -5.78 -16.50 2.70
C GLU A 164 -5.06 -16.92 3.99
N LEU A 165 -5.03 -16.05 4.99
CA LEU A 165 -4.38 -16.34 6.28
C LEU A 165 -5.08 -17.45 7.06
N SER A 166 -6.41 -17.56 6.99
CA SER A 166 -7.17 -18.57 7.72
C SER A 166 -7.31 -19.89 6.99
N GLU A 167 -7.67 -19.88 5.70
CA GLU A 167 -8.04 -21.07 4.96
C GLU A 167 -6.86 -21.67 4.19
N ILE A 168 -6.08 -20.83 3.49
CA ILE A 168 -4.98 -21.30 2.64
C ILE A 168 -3.71 -21.55 3.47
N HIS A 169 -3.31 -20.57 4.29
CA HIS A 169 -2.06 -20.64 5.05
C HIS A 169 -2.25 -21.20 6.46
N LYS A 170 -3.49 -21.25 6.94
CA LYS A 170 -3.86 -21.76 8.27
C LYS A 170 -3.03 -21.14 9.40
N ILE A 171 -2.82 -19.82 9.33
CA ILE A 171 -2.04 -19.07 10.33
C ILE A 171 -2.85 -18.92 11.62
N SER A 172 -4.14 -18.61 11.51
CA SER A 172 -5.07 -18.49 12.64
C SER A 172 -6.50 -18.75 12.17
N ASN A 173 -7.42 -19.01 13.12
CA ASN A 173 -8.84 -19.12 12.80
C ASN A 173 -9.39 -17.78 12.32
N GLN A 174 -10.34 -17.81 11.39
CA GLN A 174 -10.94 -16.63 10.79
C GLN A 174 -11.48 -15.62 11.84
N ASN A 175 -12.14 -16.11 12.89
CA ASN A 175 -12.72 -15.30 13.95
C ASN A 175 -11.68 -14.56 14.82
N ARG A 176 -10.42 -14.99 14.80
CA ARG A 176 -9.30 -14.32 15.48
C ARG A 176 -8.57 -13.31 14.61
N ILE A 177 -8.95 -13.19 13.34
CA ILE A 177 -8.34 -12.26 12.39
C ILE A 177 -9.32 -11.12 12.15
N LYS A 178 -9.00 -9.95 12.70
CA LYS A 178 -9.77 -8.71 12.47
C LYS A 178 -9.36 -8.11 11.14
N VAL A 179 -10.32 -7.69 10.31
CA VAL A 179 -10.03 -6.90 9.11
C VAL A 179 -10.08 -5.43 9.45
N ILE A 180 -8.95 -4.76 9.27
CA ILE A 180 -8.81 -3.29 9.40
C ILE A 180 -8.05 -2.81 8.17
N PRO A 181 -8.76 -2.29 7.15
CA PRO A 181 -8.13 -1.76 5.94
C PRO A 181 -7.15 -0.62 6.24
N LEU A 182 -6.17 -0.42 5.37
CA LEU A 182 -5.22 0.69 5.48
C LEU A 182 -5.94 2.04 5.47
N GLY A 183 -5.29 3.06 6.00
CA GLY A 183 -5.76 4.44 5.96
C GLY A 183 -4.74 5.34 5.28
N PHE A 184 -5.21 6.35 4.55
CA PHE A 184 -4.40 7.30 3.80
C PHE A 184 -4.88 8.73 4.03
N ASP A 185 -4.00 9.68 3.86
CA ASP A 185 -4.38 11.10 3.76
C ASP A 185 -4.90 11.36 2.33
N LEU A 186 -6.22 11.23 2.19
CA LEU A 186 -6.89 11.35 0.90
C LEU A 186 -7.30 12.78 0.56
N LEU A 187 -7.33 13.69 1.54
CA LEU A 187 -7.78 15.07 1.32
C LEU A 187 -6.84 15.81 0.39
N LYS A 188 -5.54 15.61 0.51
CA LYS A 188 -4.53 16.20 -0.37
C LYS A 188 -4.69 15.80 -1.85
N PHE A 189 -5.39 14.70 -2.14
CA PHE A 189 -5.69 14.27 -3.51
C PHE A 189 -6.95 14.91 -4.07
N ASN A 190 -7.85 15.42 -3.22
CA ASN A 190 -9.14 15.98 -3.64
C ASN A 190 -9.24 17.50 -3.50
N ASP A 191 -8.26 18.15 -2.89
CA ASP A 191 -8.22 19.61 -2.77
C ASP A 191 -7.72 20.26 -4.07
N ASN A 192 -8.27 21.42 -4.41
CA ASN A 192 -7.81 22.27 -5.52
C ASN A 192 -7.63 21.53 -6.87
N LEU A 193 -8.46 20.54 -7.17
CA LEU A 193 -8.31 19.65 -8.33
C LEU A 193 -8.17 20.41 -9.65
N SER A 194 -8.97 21.44 -9.89
CA SER A 194 -8.92 22.22 -11.14
C SER A 194 -7.57 22.93 -11.32
N GLN A 195 -7.03 23.53 -10.26
CA GLN A 195 -5.74 24.21 -10.31
C GLN A 195 -4.58 23.22 -10.50
N LYS A 196 -4.64 22.08 -9.80
CA LYS A 196 -3.66 21.01 -9.96
C LYS A 196 -3.70 20.45 -11.39
N ARG A 197 -4.89 20.21 -11.94
CA ARG A 197 -5.06 19.73 -13.32
C ARG A 197 -4.49 20.72 -14.31
N GLU A 198 -4.82 21.99 -14.20
CA GLU A 198 -4.30 23.03 -15.11
C GLU A 198 -2.78 23.09 -15.07
N LYS A 199 -2.21 23.15 -13.86
CA LYS A 199 -0.76 23.17 -13.63
C LYS A 199 -0.07 21.99 -14.32
N ILE A 200 -0.45 20.75 -13.99
CA ILE A 200 0.26 19.57 -14.48
C ILE A 200 0.09 19.37 -15.98
N ARG A 201 -1.11 19.69 -16.52
CA ARG A 201 -1.33 19.61 -17.97
C ARG A 201 -0.47 20.63 -18.70
N LYS A 202 -0.30 21.84 -18.17
CA LYS A 202 0.63 22.84 -18.70
C LYS A 202 2.08 22.39 -18.62
N ASP A 203 2.51 21.86 -17.46
CA ASP A 203 3.89 21.40 -17.23
C ASP A 203 4.29 20.27 -18.20
N PHE A 204 3.34 19.42 -18.57
CA PHE A 204 3.54 18.34 -19.56
C PHE A 204 3.09 18.70 -20.99
N GLY A 205 2.68 19.93 -21.28
CA GLY A 205 2.24 20.35 -22.62
C GLY A 205 1.02 19.56 -23.13
N LEU A 206 0.08 19.23 -22.26
CA LEU A 206 -1.15 18.53 -22.61
C LEU A 206 -2.24 19.52 -23.01
N GLU A 207 -2.73 19.39 -24.24
CA GLU A 207 -3.87 20.16 -24.76
C GLU A 207 -5.20 19.64 -24.18
N GLN A 208 -6.28 20.41 -24.34
CA GLN A 208 -7.59 20.04 -23.79
C GLN A 208 -8.16 18.74 -24.38
N ASP A 209 -7.89 18.46 -25.65
CA ASP A 209 -8.36 17.27 -26.36
C ASP A 209 -7.47 16.03 -26.15
N HIS A 210 -6.32 16.18 -25.47
CA HIS A 210 -5.50 15.03 -25.09
C HIS A 210 -6.17 14.21 -23.99
N VAL A 211 -6.19 12.88 -24.15
CA VAL A 211 -6.54 11.94 -23.10
C VAL A 211 -5.25 11.40 -22.49
N ALA A 212 -4.99 11.76 -21.23
CA ALA A 212 -3.79 11.38 -20.48
C ALA A 212 -4.02 10.10 -19.68
N ILE A 213 -3.25 9.06 -19.96
CA ILE A 213 -3.38 7.73 -19.36
C ILE A 213 -2.07 7.38 -18.66
N ALA A 214 -2.13 6.96 -17.39
CA ALA A 214 -0.91 6.63 -16.65
C ALA A 214 -0.96 5.23 -16.02
N ILE A 215 0.24 4.61 -15.91
CA ILE A 215 0.51 3.49 -15.02
C ILE A 215 1.51 3.96 -13.96
N ILE A 216 1.18 3.73 -12.67
CA ILE A 216 1.97 4.21 -11.53
C ILE A 216 2.38 3.05 -10.65
N GLY A 217 3.69 2.85 -10.50
CA GLY A 217 4.21 1.81 -9.64
C GLY A 217 5.66 1.47 -9.89
N ARG A 218 6.23 0.62 -9.02
CA ARG A 218 7.60 0.15 -9.18
C ARG A 218 7.78 -0.63 -10.48
N LEU A 219 8.84 -0.39 -11.21
CA LEU A 219 9.19 -1.12 -12.43
C LEU A 219 9.72 -2.52 -12.07
N ALA A 220 8.80 -3.43 -11.78
CA ALA A 220 9.08 -4.80 -11.34
C ALA A 220 8.17 -5.80 -12.07
N PRO A 221 8.58 -7.08 -12.25
CA PRO A 221 7.82 -8.09 -12.99
C PRO A 221 6.38 -8.27 -12.52
N ILE A 222 6.13 -8.07 -11.21
CA ILE A 222 4.80 -8.20 -10.63
C ILE A 222 3.81 -7.13 -11.13
N LYS A 223 4.29 -5.96 -11.57
CA LYS A 223 3.47 -4.85 -12.10
C LYS A 223 3.10 -5.02 -13.57
N ASN A 224 3.75 -5.96 -14.27
CA ASN A 224 3.39 -6.40 -15.61
C ASN A 224 3.27 -5.27 -16.65
N HIS A 225 4.31 -4.44 -16.72
CA HIS A 225 4.37 -3.35 -17.72
C HIS A 225 4.30 -3.87 -19.17
N GLU A 226 4.67 -5.14 -19.40
CA GLU A 226 4.55 -5.77 -20.71
C GLU A 226 3.09 -5.77 -21.20
N LEU A 227 2.16 -6.19 -20.34
CA LEU A 227 0.72 -6.12 -20.66
C LEU A 227 0.27 -4.68 -20.96
N PHE A 228 0.80 -3.68 -20.24
CA PHE A 228 0.47 -2.29 -20.52
C PHE A 228 0.92 -1.87 -21.94
N PHE A 229 2.11 -2.26 -22.37
CA PHE A 229 2.59 -1.97 -23.71
C PHE A 229 1.75 -2.67 -24.80
N GLU A 230 1.36 -3.93 -24.60
CA GLU A 230 0.45 -4.64 -25.51
C GLU A 230 -0.89 -3.91 -25.65
N ILE A 231 -1.45 -3.41 -24.54
CA ILE A 231 -2.69 -2.62 -24.53
C ILE A 231 -2.51 -1.33 -25.31
N VAL A 232 -1.40 -0.62 -25.16
CA VAL A 232 -1.09 0.61 -25.89
C VAL A 232 -1.04 0.34 -27.41
N GLU A 233 -0.42 -0.77 -27.84
CA GLU A 233 -0.36 -1.16 -29.25
C GLU A 233 -1.73 -1.48 -29.85
N LEU A 234 -2.63 -2.07 -29.08
CA LEU A 234 -4.02 -2.34 -29.51
C LEU A 234 -4.79 -1.04 -29.66
N ILE A 235 -4.78 -0.19 -28.62
CA ILE A 235 -5.56 1.05 -28.57
C ILE A 235 -5.15 2.02 -29.68
N LYS A 236 -3.85 2.14 -30.00
CA LYS A 236 -3.37 3.01 -31.07
C LYS A 236 -4.09 2.78 -32.43
N LYS A 237 -4.51 1.55 -32.70
CA LYS A 237 -5.15 1.17 -33.97
C LYS A 237 -6.65 1.41 -33.97
N GLU A 238 -7.26 1.72 -32.85
CA GLU A 238 -8.71 1.67 -32.63
C GLU A 238 -9.35 3.01 -32.27
N THR A 239 -8.56 4.05 -32.06
CA THR A 239 -9.07 5.40 -31.77
C THR A 239 -8.33 6.48 -32.54
N THR A 240 -9.04 7.57 -32.83
CA THR A 240 -8.48 8.81 -33.41
C THR A 240 -8.21 9.89 -32.33
N LYS A 241 -8.49 9.59 -31.06
CA LYS A 241 -8.20 10.52 -29.95
C LYS A 241 -6.71 10.75 -29.80
N LYS A 242 -6.34 11.95 -29.43
CA LYS A 242 -4.96 12.29 -29.07
C LYS A 242 -4.64 11.71 -27.71
N LEU A 243 -3.83 10.66 -27.65
CA LEU A 243 -3.47 9.96 -26.43
C LEU A 243 -2.07 10.32 -26.01
N VAL A 244 -1.89 10.51 -24.69
CA VAL A 244 -0.57 10.62 -24.07
C VAL A 244 -0.49 9.59 -22.94
N PHE A 245 0.48 8.69 -23.01
CA PHE A 245 0.70 7.66 -22.02
C PHE A 245 1.85 8.05 -21.09
N PHE A 246 1.70 7.77 -19.80
CA PHE A 246 2.73 8.01 -18.80
C PHE A 246 3.09 6.71 -18.06
N ILE A 247 4.39 6.47 -17.91
CA ILE A 247 4.92 5.43 -17.02
C ILE A 247 5.64 6.11 -15.88
N VAL A 248 5.08 5.97 -14.68
CA VAL A 248 5.54 6.63 -13.46
C VAL A 248 6.09 5.61 -12.49
N GLY A 249 7.35 5.74 -12.13
CA GLY A 249 8.04 4.87 -11.21
C GLY A 249 9.46 4.55 -11.61
N ASP A 250 10.13 3.71 -10.83
CA ASP A 250 11.48 3.22 -11.12
C ASP A 250 11.66 1.80 -10.58
N GLY A 251 12.69 1.08 -11.03
CA GLY A 251 12.95 -0.27 -10.57
C GLY A 251 13.79 -1.10 -11.53
N GLU A 252 13.86 -2.39 -11.26
CA GLU A 252 14.72 -3.34 -11.97
C GLU A 252 14.42 -3.51 -13.47
N LEU A 253 13.21 -3.15 -13.91
CA LEU A 253 12.80 -3.21 -15.33
C LEU A 253 12.98 -1.89 -16.08
N ARG A 254 13.71 -0.92 -15.52
CA ARG A 254 13.88 0.41 -16.14
C ARG A 254 14.37 0.32 -17.58
N LEU A 255 15.44 -0.41 -17.84
CA LEU A 255 16.01 -0.55 -19.20
C LEU A 255 15.00 -1.14 -20.18
N PHE A 256 14.28 -2.19 -19.78
CA PHE A 256 13.20 -2.77 -20.60
C PHE A 256 12.11 -1.76 -20.92
N VAL A 257 11.69 -0.96 -19.94
CA VAL A 257 10.66 0.07 -20.13
C VAL A 257 11.16 1.17 -21.07
N GLU A 258 12.38 1.66 -20.93
CA GLU A 258 12.96 2.69 -21.80
C GLU A 258 13.09 2.20 -23.25
N GLU A 259 13.50 0.93 -23.47
CA GLU A 259 13.54 0.31 -24.80
C GLU A 259 12.16 0.22 -25.46
N LYS A 260 11.15 -0.22 -24.72
CA LYS A 260 9.75 -0.30 -25.21
C LYS A 260 9.19 1.07 -25.54
N ILE A 261 9.45 2.08 -24.70
CA ILE A 261 9.06 3.48 -24.98
C ILE A 261 9.69 3.96 -26.28
N LYS A 262 11.00 3.76 -26.48
CA LYS A 262 11.70 4.15 -27.70
C LYS A 262 11.07 3.51 -28.94
N LEU A 263 10.74 2.23 -28.85
CA LEU A 263 10.08 1.50 -29.95
C LEU A 263 8.70 2.10 -30.25
N LEU A 264 7.83 2.27 -29.25
CA LEU A 264 6.48 2.79 -29.45
C LEU A 264 6.49 4.25 -29.91
N SER A 265 7.41 5.08 -29.43
CA SER A 265 7.59 6.45 -29.89
C SER A 265 8.01 6.51 -31.36
N SER A 266 8.87 5.59 -31.83
CA SER A 266 9.22 5.50 -33.26
C SER A 266 8.04 5.12 -34.15
N LEU A 267 7.02 4.49 -33.60
CA LEU A 267 5.75 4.17 -34.24
C LEU A 267 4.71 5.29 -34.07
N GLY A 268 5.07 6.46 -33.54
CA GLY A 268 4.20 7.63 -33.37
C GLY A 268 3.26 7.57 -32.17
N VAL A 269 3.59 6.81 -31.12
CA VAL A 269 2.87 6.84 -29.83
C VAL A 269 3.51 7.89 -28.94
N ASP A 270 2.72 8.82 -28.38
CA ASP A 270 3.20 9.71 -27.32
C ASP A 270 3.18 8.96 -25.98
N ILE A 271 4.32 8.43 -25.60
CA ILE A 271 4.52 7.69 -24.36
C ILE A 271 5.75 8.23 -23.63
N ARG A 272 5.57 8.59 -22.35
CA ARG A 272 6.54 9.35 -21.56
C ARG A 272 6.91 8.62 -20.28
N PHE A 273 8.19 8.58 -19.96
CA PHE A 273 8.73 8.07 -18.71
C PHE A 273 9.10 9.23 -17.77
N THR A 274 8.61 9.19 -16.53
CA THR A 274 8.81 10.30 -15.59
C THR A 274 9.63 9.92 -14.36
N SER A 275 10.03 8.64 -14.20
CA SER A 275 10.55 8.12 -12.93
C SER A 275 9.59 8.39 -11.76
N TRP A 276 10.06 8.49 -10.51
CA TRP A 276 9.21 8.80 -9.38
C TRP A 276 8.83 10.28 -9.33
N ILE A 277 7.53 10.55 -9.15
CA ILE A 277 6.98 11.90 -8.98
C ILE A 277 6.70 12.13 -7.50
N LYS A 278 7.27 13.19 -6.90
CA LYS A 278 7.07 13.54 -5.49
C LYS A 278 5.64 14.00 -5.21
N ASP A 279 5.13 14.93 -6.01
CA ASP A 279 3.76 15.45 -5.89
C ASP A 279 2.80 14.62 -6.76
N ILE A 280 2.54 13.40 -6.32
CA ILE A 280 1.67 12.47 -7.04
C ILE A 280 0.21 12.94 -7.03
N ALA A 281 -0.21 13.74 -6.05
CA ALA A 281 -1.56 14.29 -5.99
C ALA A 281 -1.82 15.27 -7.14
N THR A 282 -0.88 16.18 -7.40
CA THR A 282 -0.95 17.10 -8.54
C THR A 282 -0.86 16.34 -9.86
N PHE A 283 0.02 15.33 -9.96
CA PHE A 283 0.12 14.51 -11.16
C PHE A 283 -1.19 13.80 -11.48
N ASN A 284 -1.79 13.10 -10.51
CA ASN A 284 -3.04 12.37 -10.68
C ASN A 284 -4.16 13.29 -11.19
N ALA A 285 -4.30 14.50 -10.64
CA ALA A 285 -5.32 15.46 -11.06
C ALA A 285 -5.25 15.80 -12.56
N GLY A 286 -4.07 15.72 -13.19
CA GLY A 286 -3.88 15.95 -14.62
C GLY A 286 -4.23 14.77 -15.53
N MET A 287 -4.36 13.59 -14.97
CA MET A 287 -4.65 12.36 -15.71
C MET A 287 -6.16 12.19 -15.97
N ASP A 288 -6.49 11.41 -16.97
CA ASP A 288 -7.86 11.05 -17.33
C ASP A 288 -8.18 9.60 -16.94
N VAL A 289 -7.20 8.72 -17.02
CA VAL A 289 -7.31 7.31 -16.62
C VAL A 289 -6.02 6.85 -15.97
N ILE A 290 -6.14 6.08 -14.87
CA ILE A 290 -5.00 5.37 -14.29
C ILE A 290 -5.21 3.87 -14.42
N CYS A 291 -4.22 3.19 -14.99
CA CYS A 291 -4.19 1.77 -15.27
C CYS A 291 -3.37 1.00 -14.22
N LEU A 292 -3.80 -0.21 -13.91
CA LEU A 292 -3.04 -1.19 -13.11
C LEU A 292 -3.08 -2.55 -13.82
N THR A 293 -1.93 -3.03 -14.28
CA THR A 293 -1.80 -4.29 -15.03
C THR A 293 -1.16 -5.42 -14.23
N SER A 294 -1.08 -5.25 -12.92
CA SER A 294 -0.35 -6.13 -12.01
C SER A 294 -0.82 -7.59 -12.07
N LYS A 295 0.12 -8.52 -11.80
CA LYS A 295 -0.14 -9.95 -11.63
C LYS A 295 -0.63 -10.32 -10.23
N ASN A 296 -0.33 -9.48 -9.24
CA ASN A 296 -0.80 -9.62 -7.86
C ASN A 296 -0.66 -8.29 -7.10
N GLU A 297 -1.62 -8.00 -6.22
CA GLU A 297 -1.64 -6.81 -5.34
C GLU A 297 -2.18 -7.16 -3.96
N GLY A 298 -1.62 -6.52 -2.94
CA GLY A 298 -2.26 -6.49 -1.62
C GLY A 298 -3.39 -5.46 -1.60
N THR A 299 -3.03 -4.21 -1.39
CA THR A 299 -3.91 -3.04 -1.53
C THR A 299 -3.20 -2.04 -2.44
N PRO A 300 -3.58 -1.93 -3.72
CA PRO A 300 -2.89 -1.02 -4.66
C PRO A 300 -3.18 0.44 -4.33
N VAL A 301 -2.23 1.09 -3.66
CA VAL A 301 -2.33 2.47 -3.17
C VAL A 301 -2.54 3.45 -4.33
N SER A 302 -1.85 3.26 -5.45
CA SER A 302 -1.97 4.14 -6.63
C SER A 302 -3.41 4.23 -7.17
N ILE A 303 -4.20 3.16 -7.05
CA ILE A 303 -5.62 3.17 -7.45
C ILE A 303 -6.48 3.92 -6.43
N ILE A 304 -6.18 3.80 -5.13
CA ILE A 304 -6.88 4.58 -4.09
C ILE A 304 -6.58 6.08 -4.29
N GLU A 305 -5.34 6.45 -4.53
CA GLU A 305 -4.90 7.83 -4.79
C GLU A 305 -5.50 8.40 -6.08
N ALA A 306 -5.59 7.60 -7.14
CA ALA A 306 -6.26 7.99 -8.39
C ALA A 306 -7.74 8.29 -8.17
N GLN A 307 -8.46 7.40 -7.51
CA GLN A 307 -9.87 7.61 -7.17
C GLN A 307 -10.08 8.78 -6.20
N ALA A 308 -9.13 9.01 -5.28
CA ALA A 308 -9.15 10.19 -4.41
C ALA A 308 -8.98 11.49 -5.21
N SER A 309 -8.25 11.47 -6.32
CA SER A 309 -8.12 12.58 -7.27
C SER A 309 -9.28 12.67 -8.28
N GLN A 310 -10.35 11.92 -8.08
CA GLN A 310 -11.49 11.80 -9.00
C GLN A 310 -11.10 11.35 -10.43
N VAL A 311 -10.03 10.56 -10.55
CA VAL A 311 -9.59 9.98 -11.82
C VAL A 311 -10.18 8.59 -11.98
N SER A 312 -10.71 8.30 -13.17
CA SER A 312 -11.23 6.97 -13.49
C SER A 312 -10.10 5.93 -13.51
N VAL A 313 -10.40 4.70 -13.12
CA VAL A 313 -9.40 3.65 -13.01
C VAL A 313 -9.81 2.39 -13.75
N ILE A 314 -8.82 1.64 -14.22
CA ILE A 314 -9.00 0.30 -14.77
C ILE A 314 -7.88 -0.61 -14.24
N SER A 315 -8.23 -1.80 -13.81
CA SER A 315 -7.29 -2.73 -13.20
C SER A 315 -7.52 -4.17 -13.63
N THR A 316 -6.46 -4.95 -13.66
CA THR A 316 -6.55 -6.42 -13.66
C THR A 316 -7.18 -6.91 -12.36
N ASP A 317 -7.96 -8.02 -12.44
CA ASP A 317 -8.62 -8.65 -11.29
C ASP A 317 -7.63 -9.49 -10.48
N VAL A 318 -6.93 -8.85 -9.58
CA VAL A 318 -5.88 -9.48 -8.76
C VAL A 318 -5.90 -8.98 -7.32
N GLY A 319 -5.69 -9.89 -6.39
CA GLY A 319 -5.55 -9.56 -4.97
C GLY A 319 -6.69 -8.69 -4.42
N GLY A 320 -6.34 -7.61 -3.71
CA GLY A 320 -7.29 -6.71 -3.06
C GLY A 320 -7.93 -5.65 -3.98
N VAL A 321 -7.84 -5.75 -5.31
CA VAL A 321 -8.43 -4.79 -6.25
C VAL A 321 -9.94 -4.66 -6.07
N ARG A 322 -10.66 -5.77 -5.87
CA ARG A 322 -12.11 -5.78 -5.63
C ARG A 322 -12.53 -5.06 -4.36
N ASP A 323 -11.62 -4.87 -3.42
CA ASP A 323 -11.87 -4.11 -2.20
C ASP A 323 -11.80 -2.59 -2.42
N ILE A 324 -11.20 -2.12 -3.53
CA ILE A 324 -10.92 -0.71 -3.80
C ILE A 324 -11.55 -0.16 -5.07
N ILE A 325 -12.08 -0.99 -5.95
CA ILE A 325 -12.83 -0.57 -7.14
C ILE A 325 -14.23 -1.17 -7.06
N ALA A 326 -15.24 -0.33 -7.14
CA ALA A 326 -16.62 -0.75 -7.42
C ALA A 326 -16.74 -0.95 -8.94
N ASP A 327 -16.65 -2.22 -9.39
CA ASP A 327 -16.63 -2.56 -10.82
C ASP A 327 -17.84 -2.00 -11.57
N ASN A 328 -17.59 -1.44 -12.77
CA ASN A 328 -18.57 -0.75 -13.62
C ASN A 328 -19.23 0.49 -12.97
N GLN A 329 -18.73 0.96 -11.81
CA GLN A 329 -19.26 2.13 -11.10
C GLN A 329 -18.20 3.18 -10.80
N SER A 330 -17.03 2.78 -10.25
CA SER A 330 -15.89 3.66 -9.98
C SER A 330 -14.67 3.36 -10.85
N GLY A 331 -14.73 2.31 -11.66
CA GLY A 331 -13.68 1.86 -12.55
C GLY A 331 -14.06 0.53 -13.20
N PHE A 332 -13.13 -0.02 -13.96
CA PHE A 332 -13.27 -1.36 -14.53
C PHE A 332 -12.31 -2.33 -13.89
N ILE A 333 -12.80 -3.54 -13.63
CA ILE A 333 -11.99 -4.71 -13.23
C ILE A 333 -12.05 -5.72 -14.36
N VAL A 334 -10.90 -6.12 -14.90
CA VAL A 334 -10.80 -7.01 -16.05
C VAL A 334 -9.99 -8.26 -15.73
N PRO A 335 -10.24 -9.40 -16.39
CA PRO A 335 -9.43 -10.59 -16.20
C PRO A 335 -7.94 -10.31 -16.39
N LYS A 336 -7.08 -10.88 -15.52
CA LYS A 336 -5.64 -10.77 -15.65
C LYS A 336 -5.15 -11.40 -16.97
N ASP A 337 -4.01 -10.94 -17.45
CA ASP A 337 -3.32 -11.47 -18.64
C ASP A 337 -4.19 -11.45 -19.92
N ASN A 338 -5.12 -10.50 -20.05
CA ASN A 338 -5.98 -10.35 -21.21
C ASN A 338 -5.93 -8.91 -21.75
N ALA A 339 -4.96 -8.65 -22.63
CA ALA A 339 -4.74 -7.34 -23.23
C ALA A 339 -5.97 -6.87 -24.03
N ARG A 340 -6.67 -7.77 -24.73
CA ARG A 340 -7.82 -7.43 -25.56
C ARG A 340 -8.98 -6.89 -24.74
N ILE A 341 -9.40 -7.61 -23.71
CA ILE A 341 -10.51 -7.17 -22.83
C ILE A 341 -10.12 -5.87 -22.11
N PHE A 342 -8.85 -5.73 -21.69
CA PHE A 342 -8.38 -4.51 -21.07
C PHE A 342 -8.46 -3.33 -22.03
N ALA A 343 -7.99 -3.49 -23.28
CA ALA A 343 -8.04 -2.47 -24.31
C ALA A 343 -9.49 -2.06 -24.63
N ASP A 344 -10.42 -3.02 -24.78
CA ASP A 344 -11.84 -2.73 -25.02
C ASP A 344 -12.46 -1.88 -23.92
N LYS A 345 -12.18 -2.20 -22.65
CA LYS A 345 -12.69 -1.43 -21.51
C LYS A 345 -12.01 -0.07 -21.37
N LEU A 346 -10.71 0.02 -21.67
CA LEU A 346 -9.99 1.30 -21.67
C LEU A 346 -10.47 2.23 -22.79
N LEU A 347 -10.81 1.69 -23.96
CA LEU A 347 -11.42 2.46 -25.06
C LEU A 347 -12.74 3.12 -24.66
N ILE A 348 -13.58 2.47 -23.86
CA ILE A 348 -14.80 3.08 -23.31
C ILE A 348 -14.44 4.33 -22.49
N LEU A 349 -13.39 4.27 -21.69
CA LEU A 349 -12.93 5.43 -20.90
C LEU A 349 -12.28 6.51 -21.79
N ILE A 350 -11.57 6.13 -22.82
CA ILE A 350 -10.94 7.06 -23.76
C ILE A 350 -12.02 7.85 -24.51
N GLU A 351 -13.03 7.17 -25.04
CA GLU A 351 -14.05 7.78 -25.91
C GLU A 351 -15.08 8.60 -25.12
N SER A 352 -15.34 8.28 -23.83
CA SER A 352 -16.40 8.90 -23.06
C SER A 352 -15.90 9.69 -21.85
N GLU A 353 -15.83 11.02 -22.00
CA GLU A 353 -15.54 11.92 -20.89
C GLU A 353 -16.59 11.82 -19.76
N SER A 354 -17.86 11.64 -20.13
CA SER A 354 -18.96 11.53 -19.15
C SER A 354 -18.81 10.31 -18.27
N ILE A 355 -18.37 9.16 -18.82
CA ILE A 355 -18.08 7.95 -18.04
C ILE A 355 -16.87 8.19 -17.13
N ARG A 356 -15.80 8.80 -17.64
CA ARG A 356 -14.62 9.13 -16.81
C ARG A 356 -15.01 10.00 -15.61
N LYS A 357 -15.77 11.09 -15.83
CA LYS A 357 -16.23 11.96 -14.73
C LYS A 357 -17.09 11.21 -13.71
N LYS A 358 -18.08 10.44 -14.20
CA LYS A 358 -18.94 9.63 -13.34
C LYS A 358 -18.14 8.64 -12.49
N PHE A 359 -17.20 7.93 -13.10
CA PHE A 359 -16.36 6.96 -12.39
C PHE A 359 -15.43 7.64 -11.39
N GLY A 360 -14.85 8.78 -11.74
CA GLY A 360 -14.02 9.57 -10.84
C GLY A 360 -14.78 10.04 -9.59
N GLU A 361 -15.98 10.62 -9.75
CA GLU A 361 -16.81 11.04 -8.63
C GLU A 361 -17.24 9.87 -7.74
N ASN A 362 -17.65 8.76 -8.34
CA ASN A 362 -18.00 7.55 -7.60
C ASN A 362 -16.78 6.96 -6.88
N GLY A 363 -15.62 6.99 -7.53
CA GLY A 363 -14.34 6.55 -6.97
C GLY A 363 -13.99 7.32 -5.71
N TRP A 364 -14.07 8.64 -5.74
CA TRP A 364 -13.86 9.48 -4.56
C TRP A 364 -14.80 9.11 -3.41
N ARG A 365 -16.11 9.00 -3.67
CA ARG A 365 -17.10 8.61 -2.64
C ARG A 365 -16.76 7.26 -2.04
N PHE A 366 -16.36 6.29 -2.87
CA PHE A 366 -16.01 4.94 -2.43
C PHE A 366 -14.78 4.90 -1.55
N VAL A 367 -13.68 5.60 -1.93
CA VAL A 367 -12.41 5.52 -1.19
C VAL A 367 -12.38 6.42 0.03
N ARG A 368 -13.06 7.57 0.00
CA ARG A 368 -13.09 8.55 1.10
C ARG A 368 -13.52 7.91 2.42
N ASP A 369 -14.62 7.20 2.41
CA ASP A 369 -15.22 6.67 3.64
C ASP A 369 -14.51 5.39 4.10
N LYS A 370 -13.91 4.64 3.16
CA LYS A 370 -13.29 3.33 3.45
C LYS A 370 -11.80 3.43 3.78
N PHE A 371 -11.08 4.38 3.19
CA PHE A 371 -9.62 4.44 3.25
C PHE A 371 -9.05 5.73 3.83
N HIS A 372 -9.86 6.66 4.35
CA HIS A 372 -9.33 7.81 5.06
C HIS A 372 -8.71 7.39 6.40
N TYR A 373 -7.58 8.00 6.77
CA TYR A 373 -6.84 7.60 7.98
C TYR A 373 -7.67 7.75 9.28
N SER A 374 -8.62 8.68 9.35
CA SER A 374 -9.46 8.85 10.55
C SER A 374 -10.33 7.62 10.85
N ARG A 375 -10.80 6.90 9.81
CA ARG A 375 -11.48 5.61 9.97
C ARG A 375 -10.51 4.56 10.52
N LEU A 376 -9.27 4.46 9.94
CA LEU A 376 -8.25 3.55 10.45
C LEU A 376 -7.96 3.78 11.93
N ILE A 377 -7.82 5.04 12.35
CA ILE A 377 -7.57 5.39 13.75
C ILE A 377 -8.72 4.91 14.63
N LYS A 378 -9.97 5.26 14.28
CA LYS A 378 -11.17 4.86 15.03
C LYS A 378 -11.28 3.34 15.18
N ASP A 379 -11.07 2.60 14.09
CA ASP A 379 -11.16 1.14 14.08
C ASP A 379 -10.06 0.52 14.97
N MET A 380 -8.84 1.06 14.89
CA MET A 380 -7.71 0.57 15.67
C MET A 380 -7.87 0.88 17.16
N GLU A 381 -8.33 2.08 17.53
CA GLU A 381 -8.61 2.43 18.94
C GLU A 381 -9.67 1.53 19.55
N ASN A 382 -10.76 1.29 18.82
CA ASN A 382 -11.82 0.40 19.27
C ASN A 382 -11.28 -1.04 19.45
N TYR A 383 -10.46 -1.51 18.52
CA TYR A 383 -9.87 -2.83 18.61
C TYR A 383 -8.88 -2.96 19.78
N TYR A 384 -8.05 -1.96 20.02
CA TYR A 384 -7.16 -1.96 21.19
C TYR A 384 -7.93 -1.98 22.49
N LYS A 385 -9.01 -1.18 22.61
CA LYS A 385 -9.86 -1.15 23.81
C LYS A 385 -10.51 -2.51 24.07
N SER A 386 -11.06 -3.16 23.03
CA SER A 386 -11.65 -4.49 23.20
C SER A 386 -10.63 -5.53 23.69
N LEU A 387 -9.41 -5.52 23.12
CA LEU A 387 -8.36 -6.44 23.56
C LEU A 387 -7.89 -6.17 25.00
N MET A 388 -7.83 -4.90 25.41
CA MET A 388 -7.49 -4.53 26.80
C MET A 388 -8.56 -4.97 27.81
N GLU A 389 -9.83 -4.98 27.42
CA GLU A 389 -10.94 -5.47 28.23
C GLU A 389 -10.90 -6.99 28.40
N GLU A 390 -10.56 -7.73 27.35
CA GLU A 390 -10.41 -9.19 27.39
C GLU A 390 -9.23 -9.67 28.27
N HIS A 391 -8.26 -8.79 28.55
CA HIS A 391 -7.06 -9.09 29.34
C HIS A 391 -7.06 -8.51 30.76
N LYS A 392 -8.16 -7.88 31.18
CA LYS A 392 -8.41 -7.50 32.59
C LYS A 392 -8.98 -8.67 33.37
#